data_290488486381bd230ae12158b7fca349
#
_entry.id   290488486381bd230ae12158b7fca349
#
_cell.length_a   1.000
_cell.length_b   1.000
_cell.length_c   1.000
_cell.angle_alpha   90.00
_cell.angle_beta   90.00
_cell.angle_gamma   90.00
#
_symmetry.space_group_name_H-M   'P 1'
#
loop_
_entity.id
_entity.type
_entity.pdbx_description
1 polymer ?
#
loop_
_entity_poly.entity_id
_entity_poly.type
_entity_poly.pdbx_seq_one_letter_code
_entity_poly.pdbx_strand_id
1 'polypeptide(L)'
;MKYRNYILVAAMMLVATVAEAAKTVSSTALKLVADGQTVNTPAIQRAIDDLSRKGGGTIVFEPGNYVIGTLELRSNIELHLKSGATLLGSTNPYDYIDITKEGADRSDPKKWNYLSLALIEAYQAKNIKLTGEGTIDARGCELALAIDSLHKAGVRPDPNYFDRLNRPREAMRPNLFTINACDGIEVSGLHLRNGACWGLVFFQCKNLLIERVDVLNRAYWNNDGIDIVDCQHVIIRDSHVNAADDGICLKSDKLELACDDIHVYNCAVESSASAIKFGTNSAGGFKNITIRDIKVSDTFRSAIAIEAVDGGEVSNVLVENIHALNTGNPIFIRLGKRQTDRRDGIVDGVTIRNMVCEVPFERPDVGYKLRGPITNTMRNPMPSSIVGIPGVKVRNVLIDNVTIIYPGGADKGLRYLTMGELSKIPEQINRYPEFDMFGELPCYGFYVRHADGVTFRNVNLLLRNDDFRPAFVLDDASNVKFENISYPFGKKNGQIYDNSKQ
;
A
#
# COMPACT_ATOMS: atom_id res chain seq x y z
N MET A 1 15.84 -50.00 56.87
CA MET A 1 15.59 -49.64 55.47
C MET A 1 16.27 -48.31 55.18
N LYS A 2 17.32 -48.33 54.40
CA LYS A 2 18.16 -47.13 54.14
C LYS A 2 17.68 -46.49 52.84
N TYR A 3 17.25 -45.22 52.90
CA TYR A 3 17.04 -44.39 51.70
C TYR A 3 18.34 -43.68 51.33
N ARG A 4 18.82 -43.97 50.15
CA ARG A 4 19.99 -43.32 49.52
C ARG A 4 19.47 -42.11 48.68
N ASN A 5 19.82 -40.92 49.10
CA ASN A 5 19.60 -39.69 48.34
C ASN A 5 20.60 -39.61 47.21
N TYR A 6 20.12 -39.55 45.98
CA TYR A 6 20.92 -39.15 44.81
C TYR A 6 20.72 -37.67 44.59
N ILE A 7 21.76 -36.91 44.80
CA ILE A 7 21.83 -35.50 44.43
C ILE A 7 22.30 -35.48 42.97
N LEU A 8 21.43 -35.08 42.04
CA LEU A 8 21.77 -34.79 40.66
C LEU A 8 22.28 -33.35 40.58
N VAL A 9 23.57 -33.16 40.39
CA VAL A 9 24.16 -31.86 40.08
C VAL A 9 24.01 -31.65 38.56
N ALA A 10 23.04 -30.82 38.17
CA ALA A 10 22.90 -30.32 36.81
C ALA A 10 23.90 -29.17 36.60
N ALA A 11 24.98 -29.42 35.90
CA ALA A 11 25.89 -28.39 35.45
C ALA A 11 25.21 -27.62 34.27
N MET A 12 24.63 -26.45 34.56
CA MET A 12 24.25 -25.49 33.52
C MET A 12 25.54 -24.91 32.94
N MET A 13 25.89 -25.34 31.72
CA MET A 13 26.86 -24.62 30.91
C MET A 13 26.21 -23.32 30.47
N LEU A 14 26.58 -22.22 31.11
CA LEU A 14 26.28 -20.88 30.63
C LEU A 14 27.17 -20.61 29.43
N VAL A 15 26.66 -20.85 28.24
CA VAL A 15 27.31 -20.36 27.01
C VAL A 15 27.10 -18.84 26.99
N ALA A 16 28.06 -18.10 27.55
CA ALA A 16 28.13 -16.67 27.37
C ALA A 16 28.47 -16.42 25.88
N THR A 17 27.45 -16.15 25.07
CA THR A 17 27.66 -15.54 23.76
C THR A 17 28.19 -14.13 24.04
N VAL A 18 29.52 -13.97 23.90
CA VAL A 18 30.12 -12.63 23.82
C VAL A 18 29.56 -12.00 22.56
N ALA A 19 28.59 -11.11 22.71
CA ALA A 19 28.16 -10.26 21.61
C ALA A 19 29.37 -9.41 21.22
N GLU A 20 30.06 -9.80 20.16
CA GLU A 20 31.13 -8.96 19.59
C GLU A 20 30.48 -7.64 19.22
N ALA A 21 31.05 -6.51 19.72
CA ALA A 21 30.49 -5.19 19.42
C ALA A 21 30.37 -5.00 17.92
N ALA A 22 29.18 -4.65 17.44
CA ALA A 22 28.91 -4.48 16.02
C ALA A 22 29.96 -3.55 15.40
N LYS A 23 30.64 -4.02 14.37
CA LYS A 23 31.68 -3.24 13.70
C LYS A 23 31.07 -2.07 12.97
N THR A 24 31.50 -0.87 13.31
CA THR A 24 31.08 0.37 12.63
C THR A 24 32.16 0.87 11.71
N VAL A 25 31.79 1.19 10.47
CA VAL A 25 32.69 1.77 9.47
C VAL A 25 32.04 3.01 8.88
N SER A 26 32.81 4.11 8.75
CA SER A 26 32.24 5.34 8.15
C SER A 26 32.53 5.42 6.65
N SER A 27 31.70 6.19 5.95
CA SER A 27 31.91 6.53 4.53
C SER A 27 33.27 7.14 4.27
N THR A 28 33.79 7.92 5.22
CA THR A 28 35.15 8.50 5.17
C THR A 28 36.23 7.41 5.27
N ALA A 29 36.08 6.44 6.18
CA ALA A 29 37.03 5.32 6.30
C ALA A 29 37.02 4.43 5.05
N LEU A 30 35.89 4.31 4.38
CA LEU A 30 35.73 3.62 3.10
C LEU A 30 36.20 4.45 1.91
N LYS A 31 36.62 5.70 2.12
CA LYS A 31 37.03 6.66 1.08
C LYS A 31 35.96 6.86 0.00
N LEU A 32 34.66 6.87 0.40
CA LEU A 32 33.60 7.15 -0.52
C LEU A 32 33.61 8.59 -0.98
N VAL A 33 33.28 8.81 -2.24
CA VAL A 33 33.26 10.14 -2.87
C VAL A 33 31.86 10.72 -2.80
N ALA A 34 31.70 11.83 -2.09
CA ALA A 34 30.40 12.43 -1.79
C ALA A 34 30.08 13.65 -2.69
N ASP A 35 30.44 13.58 -3.96
CA ASP A 35 30.35 14.70 -4.93
C ASP A 35 29.05 14.74 -5.73
N GLY A 36 28.12 13.76 -5.54
CA GLY A 36 26.88 13.64 -6.28
C GLY A 36 27.04 13.16 -7.73
N GLN A 37 28.22 12.71 -8.12
CA GLN A 37 28.55 12.27 -9.49
C GLN A 37 29.23 10.90 -9.52
N THR A 38 30.18 10.67 -8.66
CA THR A 38 30.98 9.44 -8.61
C THR A 38 30.14 8.28 -8.06
N VAL A 39 30.05 7.19 -8.83
CA VAL A 39 29.33 5.98 -8.42
C VAL A 39 30.12 5.21 -7.37
N ASN A 40 29.55 5.07 -6.18
CA ASN A 40 30.17 4.42 -5.03
C ASN A 40 29.70 2.95 -4.83
N THR A 41 28.79 2.45 -5.63
CA THR A 41 28.18 1.12 -5.48
C THR A 41 29.20 0.01 -5.21
N PRO A 42 30.31 -0.14 -5.99
CA PRO A 42 31.25 -1.24 -5.78
C PRO A 42 31.99 -1.16 -4.43
N ALA A 43 32.25 0.05 -3.94
CA ALA A 43 32.95 0.22 -2.66
C ALA A 43 32.02 -0.08 -1.48
N ILE A 44 30.76 0.41 -1.54
CA ILE A 44 29.77 0.16 -0.51
C ILE A 44 29.39 -1.33 -0.50
N GLN A 45 29.17 -1.96 -1.65
CA GLN A 45 28.83 -3.38 -1.73
C GLN A 45 29.92 -4.26 -1.14
N ARG A 46 31.20 -3.99 -1.43
CA ARG A 46 32.32 -4.71 -0.79
C ARG A 46 32.30 -4.55 0.73
N ALA A 47 31.99 -3.36 1.24
CA ALA A 47 31.92 -3.13 2.68
C ALA A 47 30.74 -3.90 3.32
N ILE A 48 29.57 -3.93 2.68
CA ILE A 48 28.42 -4.74 3.10
C ILE A 48 28.80 -6.21 3.17
N ASP A 49 29.41 -6.75 2.10
CA ASP A 49 29.77 -8.16 2.02
C ASP A 49 30.86 -8.52 3.05
N ASP A 50 31.84 -7.64 3.28
CA ASP A 50 32.91 -7.84 4.26
C ASP A 50 32.40 -7.81 5.72
N LEU A 51 31.51 -6.86 6.04
CA LEU A 51 30.90 -6.79 7.36
C LEU A 51 30.01 -8.00 7.61
N SER A 52 29.17 -8.37 6.66
CA SER A 52 28.27 -9.54 6.79
C SER A 52 29.07 -10.83 7.02
N ARG A 53 30.16 -11.06 6.30
CA ARG A 53 31.07 -12.23 6.53
C ARG A 53 31.70 -12.24 7.92
N LYS A 54 31.81 -11.09 8.56
CA LYS A 54 32.37 -10.92 9.93
C LYS A 54 31.28 -10.88 11.00
N GLY A 55 30.07 -11.32 10.68
CA GLY A 55 28.93 -11.39 11.61
C GLY A 55 27.97 -10.20 11.57
N GLY A 56 28.28 -9.15 10.81
CA GLY A 56 27.47 -7.97 10.65
C GLY A 56 28.18 -6.67 11.02
N GLY A 57 27.46 -5.55 10.88
CA GLY A 57 27.98 -4.23 11.26
C GLY A 57 27.18 -3.08 10.64
N THR A 58 27.61 -1.87 10.98
CA THR A 58 26.97 -0.62 10.55
C THR A 58 27.90 0.15 9.60
N ILE A 59 27.37 0.57 8.47
CA ILE A 59 28.00 1.56 7.59
C ILE A 59 27.37 2.92 7.89
N VAL A 60 28.16 3.86 8.39
CA VAL A 60 27.72 5.22 8.70
C VAL A 60 28.09 6.16 7.56
N PHE A 61 27.07 6.79 6.98
CA PHE A 61 27.25 7.81 5.96
C PHE A 61 27.31 9.18 6.61
N GLU A 62 28.46 9.85 6.46
CA GLU A 62 28.65 11.25 6.83
C GLU A 62 27.94 12.17 5.82
N PRO A 63 27.68 13.46 6.17
CA PRO A 63 27.00 14.39 5.26
C PRO A 63 27.66 14.45 3.88
N GLY A 64 26.86 14.42 2.80
CA GLY A 64 27.31 14.47 1.41
C GLY A 64 26.43 13.61 0.50
N ASN A 65 26.66 13.68 -0.82
CA ASN A 65 25.84 13.02 -1.84
C ASN A 65 26.60 11.84 -2.46
N TYR A 66 26.19 10.63 -2.15
CA TYR A 66 26.84 9.39 -2.60
C TYR A 66 26.00 8.74 -3.69
N VAL A 67 26.47 8.77 -4.95
CA VAL A 67 25.75 8.12 -6.06
C VAL A 67 25.89 6.60 -5.96
N ILE A 68 24.76 5.92 -6.10
CA ILE A 68 24.68 4.45 -6.07
C ILE A 68 23.77 3.92 -7.18
N GLY A 69 24.09 2.76 -7.70
CA GLY A 69 23.15 1.84 -8.36
C GLY A 69 22.58 0.88 -7.33
N THR A 70 22.16 -0.32 -7.76
CA THR A 70 21.62 -1.32 -6.85
C THR A 70 22.62 -1.71 -5.75
N LEU A 71 22.20 -1.59 -4.48
CA LEU A 71 22.89 -2.16 -3.32
C LEU A 71 22.11 -3.36 -2.80
N GLU A 72 22.77 -4.49 -2.67
CA GLU A 72 22.22 -5.71 -2.07
C GLU A 72 22.62 -5.80 -0.60
N LEU A 73 21.64 -5.68 0.30
CA LEU A 73 21.88 -5.82 1.73
C LEU A 73 22.03 -7.29 2.12
N ARG A 74 22.92 -7.54 3.07
CA ARG A 74 23.16 -8.85 3.68
C ARG A 74 22.63 -8.89 5.11
N SER A 75 22.56 -10.12 5.67
CA SER A 75 22.16 -10.28 7.06
C SER A 75 23.06 -9.52 8.04
N ASN A 76 22.43 -8.97 9.08
CA ASN A 76 23.07 -8.21 10.17
C ASN A 76 23.76 -6.91 9.71
N ILE A 77 23.26 -6.29 8.66
CA ILE A 77 23.81 -5.02 8.14
C ILE A 77 22.88 -3.86 8.47
N GLU A 78 23.48 -2.78 8.94
CA GLU A 78 22.84 -1.49 9.07
C GLU A 78 23.50 -0.46 8.14
N LEU A 79 22.68 0.23 7.34
CA LEU A 79 23.06 1.49 6.70
C LEU A 79 22.49 2.64 7.53
N HIS A 80 23.38 3.42 8.16
CA HIS A 80 23.00 4.55 8.99
C HIS A 80 23.37 5.86 8.30
N LEU A 81 22.37 6.64 7.93
CA LEU A 81 22.55 7.91 7.24
C LEU A 81 22.42 9.07 8.23
N LYS A 82 23.51 9.77 8.52
CA LYS A 82 23.45 10.99 9.32
C LYS A 82 22.65 12.08 8.60
N SER A 83 22.16 13.04 9.36
CA SER A 83 21.55 14.26 8.80
C SER A 83 22.48 14.91 7.77
N GLY A 84 21.95 15.24 6.58
CA GLY A 84 22.73 15.76 5.46
C GLY A 84 23.46 14.70 4.61
N ALA A 85 23.41 13.42 4.97
CA ALA A 85 23.86 12.34 4.09
C ALA A 85 22.75 11.96 3.09
N THR A 86 23.11 11.80 1.82
CA THR A 86 22.19 11.36 0.77
C THR A 86 22.77 10.19 -0.01
N LEU A 87 22.05 9.06 -0.04
CA LEU A 87 22.25 8.04 -1.06
C LEU A 87 21.45 8.43 -2.29
N LEU A 88 22.14 8.72 -3.38
CA LEU A 88 21.58 9.28 -4.59
C LEU A 88 21.58 8.23 -5.70
N GLY A 89 20.41 7.83 -6.19
CA GLY A 89 20.29 6.83 -7.25
C GLY A 89 20.97 7.25 -8.54
N SER A 90 21.65 6.34 -9.20
CA SER A 90 22.20 6.56 -10.54
C SER A 90 21.08 6.79 -11.56
N THR A 91 21.29 7.70 -12.48
CA THR A 91 20.39 7.89 -13.63
C THR A 91 20.77 7.03 -14.83
N ASN A 92 21.84 6.23 -14.71
CA ASN A 92 22.22 5.26 -15.73
C ASN A 92 21.51 3.93 -15.50
N PRO A 93 20.61 3.47 -16.41
CA PRO A 93 19.88 2.23 -16.25
C PRO A 93 20.75 0.95 -16.16
N TYR A 94 22.01 1.02 -16.54
CA TYR A 94 22.93 -0.12 -16.46
C TYR A 94 23.55 -0.31 -15.07
N ASP A 95 23.36 0.65 -14.17
CA ASP A 95 23.81 0.53 -12.77
C ASP A 95 22.81 -0.25 -11.89
N TYR A 96 21.69 -0.70 -12.47
CA TYR A 96 20.66 -1.48 -11.78
C TYR A 96 20.67 -2.91 -12.29
N ILE A 97 20.72 -3.85 -11.36
CA ILE A 97 20.78 -5.29 -11.65
C ILE A 97 19.61 -6.01 -11.00
N ASP A 98 19.08 -6.99 -11.69
CA ASP A 98 18.10 -7.93 -11.11
C ASP A 98 18.82 -8.91 -10.19
N ILE A 99 18.53 -8.86 -8.90
CA ILE A 99 19.06 -9.79 -7.90
C ILE A 99 17.99 -10.74 -7.34
N THR A 100 16.73 -10.62 -7.75
CA THR A 100 15.68 -11.55 -7.33
C THR A 100 16.01 -12.96 -7.77
N LYS A 101 16.16 -13.88 -6.80
CA LYS A 101 16.73 -15.21 -7.06
C LYS A 101 15.70 -16.31 -7.25
N GLU A 102 14.42 -16.04 -7.10
CA GLU A 102 13.38 -17.04 -7.36
C GLU A 102 13.22 -17.31 -8.86
N GLY A 103 14.09 -18.15 -9.41
CA GLY A 103 13.92 -18.73 -10.73
C GLY A 103 13.98 -17.75 -11.91
N ALA A 104 14.26 -16.49 -11.68
CA ALA A 104 14.37 -15.52 -12.75
C ALA A 104 15.70 -15.69 -13.47
N ASP A 105 15.64 -15.95 -14.75
CA ASP A 105 16.78 -15.84 -15.64
C ASP A 105 17.08 -14.33 -15.80
N ARG A 106 18.06 -13.86 -15.04
CA ARG A 106 18.45 -12.44 -14.99
C ARG A 106 18.89 -11.89 -16.34
N SER A 107 19.26 -12.77 -17.26
CA SER A 107 19.67 -12.41 -18.62
C SER A 107 18.48 -12.10 -19.54
N ASP A 108 17.25 -12.51 -19.18
CA ASP A 108 16.07 -12.34 -20.00
C ASP A 108 15.08 -11.32 -19.41
N PRO A 109 15.11 -10.04 -19.85
CA PRO A 109 14.19 -9.01 -19.37
C PRO A 109 12.69 -9.34 -19.56
N LYS A 110 12.34 -10.29 -20.43
CA LYS A 110 10.95 -10.73 -20.62
C LYS A 110 10.40 -11.43 -19.37
N LYS A 111 11.26 -11.98 -18.53
CA LYS A 111 10.92 -12.67 -17.29
C LYS A 111 10.91 -11.74 -16.08
N TRP A 112 11.32 -10.51 -16.23
CA TRP A 112 11.32 -9.53 -15.16
C TRP A 112 9.90 -9.15 -14.76
N ASN A 113 9.71 -8.87 -13.49
CA ASN A 113 8.47 -8.40 -12.90
C ASN A 113 8.73 -7.17 -12.00
N TYR A 114 7.72 -6.71 -11.30
CA TYR A 114 7.80 -5.52 -10.45
C TYR A 114 8.78 -5.65 -9.26
N LEU A 115 9.31 -6.84 -8.97
CA LEU A 115 10.31 -7.08 -7.92
C LEU A 115 11.74 -7.11 -8.47
N SER A 116 11.93 -7.05 -9.79
CA SER A 116 13.21 -7.38 -10.41
C SER A 116 14.29 -6.33 -10.24
N LEU A 117 13.92 -5.07 -10.10
CA LEU A 117 14.87 -3.96 -10.00
C LEU A 117 14.54 -3.04 -8.84
N ALA A 118 15.56 -2.67 -8.05
CA ALA A 118 15.46 -1.63 -7.04
C ALA A 118 16.80 -0.92 -6.80
N LEU A 119 16.74 0.20 -6.11
CA LEU A 119 17.95 0.90 -5.64
C LEU A 119 18.56 0.18 -4.43
N ILE A 120 17.72 -0.21 -3.47
CA ILE A 120 18.12 -1.01 -2.31
C ILE A 120 17.38 -2.33 -2.34
N GLU A 121 18.10 -3.42 -2.28
CA GLU A 121 17.53 -4.76 -2.32
C GLU A 121 18.04 -5.64 -1.17
N ALA A 122 17.23 -6.61 -0.77
CA ALA A 122 17.65 -7.72 0.08
C ALA A 122 16.85 -8.97 -0.25
N TYR A 123 17.49 -10.12 -0.21
CA TYR A 123 16.85 -11.41 -0.42
C TYR A 123 17.28 -12.41 0.66
N GLN A 124 16.28 -12.99 1.36
CA GLN A 124 16.48 -14.00 2.42
C GLN A 124 17.47 -13.55 3.52
N ALA A 125 17.62 -12.26 3.73
CA ALA A 125 18.50 -11.71 4.76
C ALA A 125 17.76 -11.56 6.11
N LYS A 126 18.54 -11.49 7.19
CA LYS A 126 18.03 -11.29 8.55
C LYS A 126 18.65 -10.08 9.21
N ASN A 127 17.87 -9.43 10.09
CA ASN A 127 18.32 -8.30 10.90
C ASN A 127 18.94 -7.18 10.05
N ILE A 128 18.15 -6.62 9.11
CA ILE A 128 18.58 -5.50 8.25
C ILE A 128 18.05 -4.21 8.82
N LYS A 129 18.86 -3.16 8.78
CA LYS A 129 18.46 -1.84 9.22
C LYS A 129 18.85 -0.74 8.24
N LEU A 130 17.91 0.16 8.01
CA LEU A 130 18.08 1.41 7.26
C LEU A 130 17.64 2.54 8.18
N THR A 131 18.60 3.29 8.75
CA THR A 131 18.31 4.20 9.86
C THR A 131 18.95 5.56 9.69
N GLY A 132 18.56 6.49 10.55
CA GLY A 132 19.18 7.84 10.63
C GLY A 132 18.22 8.93 10.18
N GLU A 133 18.77 10.12 9.90
CA GLU A 133 18.04 11.33 9.49
C GLU A 133 18.44 11.81 8.09
N GLY A 134 19.09 10.93 7.32
CA GLY A 134 19.51 11.22 5.95
C GLY A 134 18.44 10.93 4.92
N THR A 135 18.83 11.06 3.66
CA THR A 135 17.94 10.91 2.51
C THR A 135 18.37 9.73 1.63
N ILE A 136 17.41 8.98 1.10
CA ILE A 136 17.60 8.07 -0.03
C ILE A 136 16.73 8.60 -1.17
N ASP A 137 17.34 9.05 -2.25
CA ASP A 137 16.65 9.63 -3.42
C ASP A 137 17.04 8.87 -4.68
N ALA A 138 16.09 8.15 -5.26
CA ALA A 138 16.34 7.34 -6.46
C ALA A 138 16.40 8.13 -7.76
N ARG A 139 16.11 9.44 -7.78
CA ARG A 139 16.04 10.26 -9.00
C ARG A 139 15.20 9.61 -10.10
N GLY A 140 14.06 9.07 -9.69
CA GLY A 140 13.25 8.15 -10.51
C GLY A 140 12.71 8.73 -11.80
N CYS A 141 12.44 10.04 -11.86
CA CYS A 141 12.00 10.69 -13.09
C CYS A 141 13.09 10.62 -14.15
N GLU A 142 14.29 11.07 -13.81
CA GLU A 142 15.45 11.09 -14.72
C GLU A 142 15.82 9.67 -15.16
N LEU A 143 15.79 8.72 -14.24
CA LEU A 143 16.06 7.31 -14.53
C LEU A 143 15.00 6.72 -15.46
N ALA A 144 13.71 6.95 -15.21
CA ALA A 144 12.63 6.44 -16.05
C ALA A 144 12.69 7.02 -17.48
N LEU A 145 13.02 8.30 -17.60
CA LEU A 145 13.22 8.95 -18.90
C LEU A 145 14.47 8.42 -19.63
N ALA A 146 15.54 8.10 -18.92
CA ALA A 146 16.70 7.44 -19.52
C ALA A 146 16.37 6.03 -20.04
N ILE A 147 15.61 5.24 -19.28
CA ILE A 147 15.11 3.92 -19.72
C ILE A 147 14.25 4.06 -20.97
N ASP A 148 13.31 5.01 -20.99
CA ASP A 148 12.44 5.29 -22.14
C ASP A 148 13.25 5.69 -23.39
N SER A 149 14.24 6.56 -23.21
CA SER A 149 15.13 7.00 -24.29
C SER A 149 15.94 5.86 -24.91
N LEU A 150 16.48 4.96 -24.08
CA LEU A 150 17.22 3.77 -24.55
C LEU A 150 16.30 2.80 -25.31
N HIS A 151 15.06 2.62 -24.87
CA HIS A 151 14.06 1.82 -25.58
C HIS A 151 13.76 2.41 -26.95
N LYS A 152 13.42 3.70 -27.01
CA LYS A 152 13.08 4.39 -28.27
C LYS A 152 14.23 4.44 -29.27
N ALA A 153 15.46 4.51 -28.77
CA ALA A 153 16.65 4.43 -29.60
C ALA A 153 16.99 3.01 -30.09
N GLY A 154 16.25 1.98 -29.65
CA GLY A 154 16.53 0.58 -29.95
C GLY A 154 17.80 0.02 -29.31
N VAL A 155 18.43 0.77 -28.39
CA VAL A 155 19.69 0.38 -27.70
C VAL A 155 19.42 -0.63 -26.59
N ARG A 156 18.36 -0.40 -25.81
CA ARG A 156 17.89 -1.32 -24.74
C ARG A 156 16.37 -1.46 -24.84
N PRO A 157 15.87 -2.31 -25.75
CA PRO A 157 14.43 -2.49 -25.90
C PRO A 157 13.80 -3.04 -24.62
N ASP A 158 12.67 -2.45 -24.22
CA ASP A 158 11.80 -3.01 -23.20
C ASP A 158 10.83 -4.00 -23.87
N PRO A 159 10.93 -5.31 -23.62
CA PRO A 159 10.07 -6.31 -24.27
C PRO A 159 8.61 -6.22 -23.84
N ASN A 160 8.36 -5.49 -22.76
CA ASN A 160 7.03 -5.28 -22.18
C ASN A 160 6.59 -3.82 -22.23
N TYR A 161 7.19 -3.01 -23.12
CA TYR A 161 6.89 -1.59 -23.26
C TYR A 161 5.38 -1.35 -23.38
N PHE A 162 4.90 -0.30 -22.75
CA PHE A 162 3.48 0.01 -22.76
C PHE A 162 3.17 1.02 -23.88
N ASP A 163 3.11 0.55 -25.11
CA ASP A 163 2.91 1.39 -26.32
C ASP A 163 1.72 2.34 -26.20
N ARG A 164 0.59 1.85 -25.68
CA ARG A 164 -0.62 2.66 -25.51
C ARG A 164 -0.42 3.89 -24.63
N LEU A 165 0.46 3.80 -23.63
CA LEU A 165 0.79 4.88 -22.71
C LEU A 165 2.15 5.51 -22.99
N ASN A 166 2.86 5.01 -23.99
CA ASN A 166 4.18 5.48 -24.41
C ASN A 166 5.15 5.60 -23.22
N ARG A 167 5.30 4.50 -22.47
CA ARG A 167 6.17 4.46 -21.29
C ARG A 167 6.72 3.06 -21.00
N PRO A 168 7.91 2.95 -20.34
CA PRO A 168 8.44 1.68 -19.88
C PRO A 168 7.51 1.00 -18.86
N ARG A 169 7.46 -0.32 -18.88
CA ARG A 169 6.74 -1.13 -17.89
C ARG A 169 7.40 -1.05 -16.51
N GLU A 170 6.62 -1.44 -15.51
CA GLU A 170 7.04 -1.50 -14.09
C GLU A 170 8.29 -2.36 -13.92
N ALA A 171 8.38 -3.49 -14.61
CA ALA A 171 9.52 -4.42 -14.54
C ALA A 171 10.86 -3.81 -14.99
N MET A 172 10.86 -2.74 -15.77
CA MET A 172 12.06 -2.07 -16.26
C MET A 172 12.45 -0.86 -15.44
N ARG A 173 11.60 -0.44 -14.51
CA ARG A 173 11.78 0.75 -13.68
C ARG A 173 12.07 0.34 -12.24
N PRO A 174 13.25 0.67 -11.68
CA PRO A 174 13.60 0.28 -10.31
C PRO A 174 12.66 0.86 -9.25
N ASN A 175 12.26 0.03 -8.31
CA ASN A 175 11.68 0.47 -7.04
C ASN A 175 12.72 1.21 -6.19
N LEU A 176 12.27 1.98 -5.21
CA LEU A 176 13.21 2.53 -4.23
C LEU A 176 13.80 1.39 -3.37
N PHE A 177 12.94 0.54 -2.80
CA PHE A 177 13.33 -0.67 -2.08
C PHE A 177 12.60 -1.89 -2.63
N THR A 178 13.30 -3.04 -2.67
CA THR A 178 12.71 -4.38 -2.82
C THR A 178 13.34 -5.31 -1.79
N ILE A 179 12.63 -5.53 -0.69
CA ILE A 179 13.07 -6.41 0.39
C ILE A 179 12.23 -7.68 0.34
N ASN A 180 12.87 -8.81 0.03
CA ASN A 180 12.17 -10.06 -0.29
C ASN A 180 12.59 -11.19 0.64
N ALA A 181 11.61 -11.90 1.21
CA ALA A 181 11.77 -13.07 2.08
C ALA A 181 12.73 -12.85 3.28
N CYS A 182 12.76 -11.62 3.80
CA CYS A 182 13.65 -11.22 4.90
C CYS A 182 12.94 -11.27 6.26
N ASP A 183 13.71 -11.36 7.34
CA ASP A 183 13.20 -11.46 8.70
C ASP A 183 13.97 -10.51 9.65
N GLY A 184 13.24 -9.67 10.38
CA GLY A 184 13.82 -8.65 11.25
C GLY A 184 14.32 -7.46 10.45
N ILE A 185 13.42 -6.58 10.01
CA ILE A 185 13.73 -5.40 9.20
C ILE A 185 13.34 -4.15 9.98
N GLU A 186 14.21 -3.16 9.99
CA GLU A 186 13.93 -1.83 10.53
C GLU A 186 14.24 -0.75 9.50
N VAL A 187 13.26 0.11 9.24
CA VAL A 187 13.44 1.34 8.45
C VAL A 187 12.98 2.51 9.31
N SER A 188 13.91 3.37 9.75
CA SER A 188 13.55 4.43 10.69
C SER A 188 14.26 5.76 10.46
N GLY A 189 13.50 6.85 10.59
CA GLY A 189 13.97 8.24 10.61
C GLY A 189 14.33 8.84 9.24
N LEU A 190 14.30 8.07 8.16
CA LEU A 190 14.80 8.45 6.85
C LEU A 190 13.80 9.28 6.02
N HIS A 191 14.36 10.10 5.13
CA HIS A 191 13.66 10.74 4.04
C HIS A 191 13.80 9.91 2.76
N LEU A 192 12.69 9.38 2.24
CA LEU A 192 12.67 8.42 1.13
C LEU A 192 11.99 9.05 -0.08
N ARG A 193 12.71 9.12 -1.21
CA ARG A 193 12.34 10.01 -2.32
C ARG A 193 12.40 9.32 -3.67
N ASN A 194 11.46 9.65 -4.54
CA ASN A 194 11.57 9.61 -5.98
C ASN A 194 11.96 8.25 -6.57
N GLY A 195 11.26 7.17 -6.26
CA GLY A 195 11.40 5.90 -6.97
C GLY A 195 11.06 6.03 -8.46
N ALA A 196 11.66 5.25 -9.33
CA ALA A 196 11.26 5.21 -10.74
C ALA A 196 9.98 4.37 -10.94
N CYS A 197 9.64 3.54 -9.96
CA CYS A 197 8.42 2.75 -9.85
C CYS A 197 7.88 2.83 -8.42
N TRP A 198 7.50 1.71 -7.82
CA TRP A 198 7.00 1.66 -6.45
C TRP A 198 8.04 2.17 -5.45
N GLY A 199 7.57 2.65 -4.31
CA GLY A 199 8.43 3.13 -3.24
C GLY A 199 9.08 1.97 -2.48
N LEU A 200 8.58 1.69 -1.30
CA LEU A 200 9.11 0.65 -0.42
C LEU A 200 8.33 -0.64 -0.61
N VAL A 201 8.92 -1.66 -1.20
CA VAL A 201 8.29 -2.97 -1.40
C VAL A 201 8.89 -4.00 -0.45
N PHE A 202 8.04 -4.55 0.41
CA PHE A 202 8.38 -5.67 1.28
C PHE A 202 7.54 -6.88 0.85
N PHE A 203 8.20 -7.93 0.39
CA PHE A 203 7.57 -9.12 -0.15
C PHE A 203 7.92 -10.34 0.71
N GLN A 204 6.92 -11.01 1.27
CA GLN A 204 7.08 -12.21 2.12
C GLN A 204 8.01 -12.00 3.33
N CYS A 205 8.05 -10.79 3.85
CA CYS A 205 8.88 -10.44 5.00
C CYS A 205 8.17 -10.70 6.33
N LYS A 206 8.98 -10.85 7.39
CA LYS A 206 8.51 -11.01 8.77
C LYS A 206 9.20 -10.05 9.72
N ASN A 207 8.51 -9.68 10.81
CA ASN A 207 9.06 -8.82 11.86
C ASN A 207 9.61 -7.50 11.29
N LEU A 208 8.74 -6.73 10.65
CA LEU A 208 9.06 -5.48 9.98
C LEU A 208 8.62 -4.29 10.82
N LEU A 209 9.54 -3.35 11.07
CA LEU A 209 9.26 -2.05 11.66
C LEU A 209 9.59 -0.94 10.66
N ILE A 210 8.61 -0.09 10.36
CA ILE A 210 8.78 1.15 9.61
C ILE A 210 8.30 2.28 10.51
N GLU A 211 9.17 3.20 10.89
CA GLU A 211 8.77 4.29 11.77
C GLU A 211 9.51 5.60 11.50
N ARG A 212 8.82 6.71 11.74
CA ARG A 212 9.38 8.07 11.59
C ARG A 212 10.03 8.30 10.21
N VAL A 213 9.46 7.68 9.18
CA VAL A 213 9.91 7.91 7.80
C VAL A 213 9.05 8.97 7.13
N ASP A 214 9.68 9.72 6.24
CA ASP A 214 9.00 10.67 5.37
C ASP A 214 9.17 10.22 3.91
N VAL A 215 8.12 9.60 3.37
CA VAL A 215 8.09 9.04 2.01
C VAL A 215 7.44 10.04 1.07
N LEU A 216 8.19 10.52 0.09
CA LEU A 216 7.66 11.34 -1.00
C LEU A 216 7.98 10.64 -2.33
N ASN A 217 7.06 9.82 -2.82
CA ASN A 217 7.21 9.05 -4.05
C ASN A 217 6.26 9.57 -5.13
N ARG A 218 6.68 10.63 -5.84
CA ARG A 218 5.87 11.36 -6.83
C ARG A 218 6.61 11.66 -8.13
N ALA A 219 7.64 10.90 -8.43
CA ALA A 219 8.57 11.19 -9.52
C ALA A 219 8.06 10.71 -10.89
N TYR A 220 7.34 9.59 -10.92
CA TYR A 220 6.89 8.97 -12.15
C TYR A 220 5.56 8.20 -11.95
N TRP A 221 5.17 7.38 -12.90
CA TRP A 221 3.99 6.51 -12.81
C TRP A 221 4.23 5.32 -11.88
N ASN A 222 3.14 4.82 -11.27
CA ASN A 222 3.16 3.70 -10.31
C ASN A 222 4.10 3.99 -9.12
N ASN A 223 4.05 5.20 -8.63
CA ASN A 223 4.80 5.61 -7.47
C ASN A 223 3.96 5.38 -6.19
N ASP A 224 3.73 4.11 -5.87
CA ASP A 224 3.16 3.70 -4.59
C ASP A 224 4.10 4.14 -3.44
N GLY A 225 3.58 4.37 -2.26
CA GLY A 225 4.38 4.78 -1.10
C GLY A 225 5.04 3.58 -0.41
N ILE A 226 4.24 2.77 0.28
CA ILE A 226 4.68 1.58 1.01
C ILE A 226 3.80 0.40 0.63
N ASP A 227 4.40 -0.65 0.08
CA ASP A 227 3.76 -1.90 -0.32
C ASP A 227 4.19 -3.05 0.60
N ILE A 228 3.23 -3.63 1.29
CA ILE A 228 3.40 -4.78 2.17
C ILE A 228 2.74 -5.98 1.47
N VAL A 229 3.52 -6.93 0.99
CA VAL A 229 3.05 -8.04 0.16
C VAL A 229 3.30 -9.37 0.85
N ASP A 230 2.26 -10.11 1.20
CA ASP A 230 2.36 -11.41 1.90
C ASP A 230 3.24 -11.40 3.16
N CYS A 231 3.29 -10.27 3.90
CA CYS A 231 4.13 -10.10 5.07
C CYS A 231 3.39 -10.42 6.39
N GLN A 232 4.15 -10.69 7.44
CA GLN A 232 3.65 -11.03 8.77
C GLN A 232 4.36 -10.23 9.86
N HIS A 233 3.63 -9.85 10.93
CA HIS A 233 4.17 -9.10 12.07
C HIS A 233 4.79 -7.76 11.62
N VAL A 234 3.96 -6.87 11.08
CA VAL A 234 4.40 -5.58 10.54
C VAL A 234 3.87 -4.43 11.39
N ILE A 235 4.74 -3.49 11.69
CA ILE A 235 4.39 -2.22 12.33
C ILE A 235 4.83 -1.06 11.41
N ILE A 236 3.88 -0.20 11.05
CA ILE A 236 4.13 1.07 10.36
C ILE A 236 3.58 2.18 11.25
N ARG A 237 4.42 3.12 11.67
CA ARG A 237 3.99 4.16 12.59
C ARG A 237 4.73 5.49 12.47
N ASP A 238 4.09 6.53 13.01
CA ASP A 238 4.71 7.85 13.19
C ASP A 238 5.32 8.40 11.88
N SER A 239 4.69 8.10 10.75
CA SER A 239 5.27 8.31 9.42
C SER A 239 4.37 9.16 8.53
N HIS A 240 5.00 9.82 7.56
CA HIS A 240 4.33 10.56 6.51
C HIS A 240 4.55 9.89 5.15
N VAL A 241 3.47 9.72 4.37
CA VAL A 241 3.52 9.10 3.04
C VAL A 241 2.76 9.96 2.05
N ASN A 242 3.46 10.40 1.00
CA ASN A 242 2.87 11.13 -0.11
C ASN A 242 3.24 10.43 -1.42
N ALA A 243 2.26 9.83 -2.07
CA ALA A 243 2.44 8.92 -3.21
C ALA A 243 1.65 9.37 -4.44
N ALA A 244 2.21 9.23 -5.63
CA ALA A 244 1.50 9.49 -6.88
C ALA A 244 0.64 8.28 -7.35
N ASP A 245 0.68 7.19 -6.62
CA ASP A 245 -0.24 6.04 -6.71
C ASP A 245 -0.71 5.69 -5.29
N ASP A 246 -0.94 4.42 -4.93
CA ASP A 246 -1.45 4.03 -3.60
C ASP A 246 -0.49 4.45 -2.47
N GLY A 247 -1.03 4.94 -1.35
CA GLY A 247 -0.23 5.45 -0.22
C GLY A 247 0.42 4.33 0.60
N ILE A 248 -0.34 3.71 1.52
CA ILE A 248 0.07 2.49 2.22
C ILE A 248 -0.81 1.36 1.72
N CYS A 249 -0.20 0.39 1.07
CA CYS A 249 -0.88 -0.67 0.35
C CYS A 249 -0.49 -2.05 0.87
N LEU A 250 -1.48 -2.84 1.24
CA LEU A 250 -1.33 -4.25 1.56
C LEU A 250 -1.71 -5.08 0.34
N LYS A 251 -0.88 -6.00 -0.09
CA LYS A 251 -1.11 -6.88 -1.25
C LYS A 251 -0.90 -8.34 -0.86
N SER A 252 -1.51 -9.26 -1.57
CA SER A 252 -1.28 -10.69 -1.38
C SER A 252 -1.24 -11.39 -2.74
N ASP A 253 -0.08 -11.92 -3.07
CA ASP A 253 0.20 -12.54 -4.37
C ASP A 253 0.09 -14.07 -4.34
N LYS A 254 0.35 -14.68 -3.19
CA LYS A 254 0.38 -16.13 -3.02
C LYS A 254 -0.90 -16.63 -2.36
N LEU A 255 -1.48 -17.72 -2.90
CA LEU A 255 -2.70 -18.33 -2.37
C LEU A 255 -2.57 -18.88 -0.94
N GLU A 256 -1.37 -19.31 -0.58
CA GLU A 256 -1.03 -19.94 0.69
C GLU A 256 -0.56 -18.93 1.76
N LEU A 257 -0.28 -17.70 1.35
CA LEU A 257 0.20 -16.64 2.23
C LEU A 257 -0.85 -15.53 2.35
N ALA A 258 -0.71 -14.74 3.39
CA ALA A 258 -1.55 -13.56 3.60
C ALA A 258 -0.72 -12.45 4.27
N CYS A 259 -1.15 -11.21 4.13
CA CYS A 259 -0.77 -10.20 5.09
C CYS A 259 -1.45 -10.51 6.42
N ASP A 260 -0.68 -10.76 7.47
CA ASP A 260 -1.19 -11.18 8.77
C ASP A 260 -0.49 -10.48 9.93
N ASP A 261 -1.26 -10.02 10.90
CA ASP A 261 -0.77 -9.27 12.06
C ASP A 261 -0.03 -7.98 11.64
N ILE A 262 -0.80 -7.06 11.04
CA ILE A 262 -0.28 -5.78 10.55
C ILE A 262 -0.91 -4.62 11.31
N HIS A 263 -0.08 -3.73 11.81
CA HIS A 263 -0.48 -2.56 12.57
C HIS A 263 0.05 -1.28 11.92
N VAL A 264 -0.86 -0.42 11.46
CA VAL A 264 -0.51 0.90 10.92
C VAL A 264 -1.13 1.97 11.81
N TYR A 265 -0.33 2.87 12.36
CA TYR A 265 -0.88 3.90 13.24
C TYR A 265 -0.07 5.19 13.30
N ASN A 266 -0.76 6.27 13.66
CA ASN A 266 -0.20 7.62 13.79
C ASN A 266 0.55 8.06 12.52
N CYS A 267 -0.10 7.87 11.36
CA CYS A 267 0.47 8.23 10.06
C CYS A 267 -0.35 9.34 9.37
N ALA A 268 0.33 10.12 8.54
CA ALA A 268 -0.30 11.04 7.61
C ALA A 268 -0.10 10.51 6.18
N VAL A 269 -1.17 10.45 5.38
CA VAL A 269 -1.14 9.86 4.05
C VAL A 269 -1.82 10.77 3.03
N GLU A 270 -1.12 11.03 1.95
CA GLU A 270 -1.62 11.70 0.74
C GLU A 270 -1.39 10.79 -0.47
N SER A 271 -2.34 10.75 -1.40
CA SER A 271 -2.23 9.83 -2.54
C SER A 271 -3.01 10.32 -3.76
N SER A 272 -2.42 10.17 -4.94
CA SER A 272 -3.16 10.32 -6.20
C SER A 272 -3.99 9.07 -6.57
N ALA A 273 -4.00 8.05 -5.71
CA ALA A 273 -4.86 6.88 -5.76
C ALA A 273 -5.57 6.67 -4.41
N SER A 274 -5.41 5.56 -3.72
CA SER A 274 -6.02 5.32 -2.41
C SER A 274 -5.02 5.51 -1.27
N ALA A 275 -5.44 6.14 -0.17
CA ALA A 275 -4.54 6.39 0.96
C ALA A 275 -4.16 5.09 1.67
N ILE A 276 -5.15 4.32 2.13
CA ILE A 276 -4.97 2.97 2.70
C ILE A 276 -5.68 1.98 1.79
N LYS A 277 -4.94 1.01 1.27
CA LYS A 277 -5.48 0.02 0.35
C LYS A 277 -5.12 -1.40 0.74
N PHE A 278 -6.07 -2.29 0.63
CA PHE A 278 -5.94 -3.74 0.68
C PHE A 278 -6.20 -4.25 -0.74
N GLY A 279 -5.18 -4.75 -1.38
CA GLY A 279 -5.27 -5.16 -2.79
C GLY A 279 -4.44 -4.26 -3.73
N THR A 280 -4.66 -4.31 -5.04
CA THR A 280 -5.65 -5.16 -5.72
C THR A 280 -5.30 -6.64 -5.65
N ASN A 281 -3.99 -7.01 -5.69
CA ASN A 281 -3.59 -8.40 -5.52
C ASN A 281 -4.03 -8.89 -4.13
N SER A 282 -4.89 -9.91 -4.12
CA SER A 282 -5.55 -10.39 -2.91
C SER A 282 -5.74 -11.92 -2.94
N ALA A 283 -4.69 -12.64 -3.32
CA ALA A 283 -4.75 -14.10 -3.53
C ALA A 283 -4.92 -14.89 -2.23
N GLY A 284 -4.08 -14.65 -1.23
CA GLY A 284 -4.17 -15.28 0.10
C GLY A 284 -5.01 -14.47 1.09
N GLY A 285 -4.96 -13.14 0.95
CA GLY A 285 -5.82 -12.20 1.69
C GLY A 285 -5.14 -11.41 2.80
N PHE A 286 -5.96 -10.92 3.74
CA PHE A 286 -5.58 -9.94 4.77
C PHE A 286 -6.26 -10.31 6.09
N LYS A 287 -5.48 -10.60 7.13
CA LYS A 287 -5.97 -11.10 8.41
C LYS A 287 -5.35 -10.35 9.58
N ASN A 288 -6.14 -10.14 10.63
CA ASN A 288 -5.64 -9.51 11.87
C ASN A 288 -4.98 -8.14 11.62
N ILE A 289 -5.68 -7.27 10.91
CA ILE A 289 -5.15 -5.97 10.50
C ILE A 289 -5.76 -4.87 11.37
N THR A 290 -4.91 -4.00 11.91
CA THR A 290 -5.33 -2.80 12.65
C THR A 290 -4.76 -1.55 12.01
N ILE A 291 -5.63 -0.66 11.54
CA ILE A 291 -5.28 0.65 10.99
C ILE A 291 -5.91 1.70 11.91
N ARG A 292 -5.12 2.57 12.53
CA ARG A 292 -5.66 3.56 13.46
C ARG A 292 -4.90 4.87 13.49
N ASP A 293 -5.58 5.93 13.93
CA ASP A 293 -4.98 7.25 14.12
C ASP A 293 -4.35 7.77 12.81
N ILE A 294 -5.08 7.69 11.69
CA ILE A 294 -4.60 8.10 10.37
C ILE A 294 -5.22 9.43 9.94
N LYS A 295 -4.35 10.33 9.50
CA LYS A 295 -4.75 11.55 8.79
C LYS A 295 -4.60 11.32 7.29
N VAL A 296 -5.68 11.51 6.55
CA VAL A 296 -5.70 11.42 5.08
C VAL A 296 -6.00 12.79 4.51
N SER A 297 -5.26 13.21 3.50
CA SER A 297 -5.56 14.44 2.77
C SER A 297 -5.23 14.29 1.28
N ASP A 298 -5.81 15.17 0.46
CA ASP A 298 -5.50 15.31 -0.97
C ASP A 298 -5.47 13.98 -1.74
N THR A 299 -6.37 13.06 -1.36
CA THR A 299 -6.42 11.69 -1.88
C THR A 299 -7.50 11.56 -2.94
N PHE A 300 -7.11 11.12 -4.15
CA PHE A 300 -8.00 11.12 -5.31
C PHE A 300 -9.09 10.04 -5.22
N ARG A 301 -8.71 8.81 -4.81
CA ARG A 301 -9.64 7.69 -4.68
C ARG A 301 -10.13 7.55 -3.24
N SER A 302 -9.97 6.40 -2.65
CA SER A 302 -10.55 6.10 -1.35
C SER A 302 -9.60 6.41 -0.19
N ALA A 303 -10.15 6.96 0.90
CA ALA A 303 -9.45 6.97 2.18
C ALA A 303 -9.12 5.53 2.61
N ILE A 304 -10.12 4.65 2.54
CA ILE A 304 -10.01 3.22 2.87
C ILE A 304 -10.59 2.40 1.71
N ALA A 305 -9.76 1.58 1.07
CA ALA A 305 -10.15 0.59 0.06
C ALA A 305 -9.81 -0.82 0.54
N ILE A 306 -10.79 -1.72 0.60
CA ILE A 306 -10.64 -3.12 1.01
C ILE A 306 -11.15 -4.00 -0.12
N GLU A 307 -10.24 -4.69 -0.79
CA GLU A 307 -10.52 -5.43 -2.02
C GLU A 307 -10.12 -6.89 -1.89
N ALA A 308 -11.07 -7.81 -2.03
CA ALA A 308 -10.85 -9.25 -2.10
C ALA A 308 -11.32 -9.76 -3.47
N VAL A 309 -10.45 -9.75 -4.46
CA VAL A 309 -10.82 -9.99 -5.86
C VAL A 309 -10.07 -11.13 -6.55
N ASP A 310 -9.13 -11.78 -5.83
CA ASP A 310 -8.31 -12.87 -6.36
C ASP A 310 -8.42 -14.19 -5.57
N GLY A 311 -9.48 -14.33 -4.77
CA GLY A 311 -9.76 -15.56 -4.02
C GLY A 311 -9.27 -15.57 -2.57
N GLY A 312 -8.68 -14.48 -2.08
CA GLY A 312 -8.22 -14.35 -0.70
C GLY A 312 -9.32 -14.08 0.32
N GLU A 313 -8.96 -14.17 1.57
CA GLU A 313 -9.83 -13.92 2.72
C GLU A 313 -9.43 -12.62 3.41
N VAL A 314 -10.41 -11.74 3.61
CA VAL A 314 -10.32 -10.57 4.48
C VAL A 314 -11.07 -10.86 5.76
N SER A 315 -10.37 -10.93 6.89
CA SER A 315 -10.98 -11.21 8.19
C SER A 315 -10.28 -10.51 9.35
N ASN A 316 -11.04 -10.18 10.39
CA ASN A 316 -10.56 -9.49 11.59
C ASN A 316 -9.80 -8.19 11.25
N VAL A 317 -10.49 -7.28 10.55
CA VAL A 317 -9.95 -5.97 10.14
C VAL A 317 -10.59 -4.88 10.98
N LEU A 318 -9.76 -4.09 11.66
CA LEU A 318 -10.17 -2.90 12.40
C LEU A 318 -9.53 -1.64 11.77
N VAL A 319 -10.37 -0.69 11.39
CA VAL A 319 -9.98 0.65 10.97
C VAL A 319 -10.62 1.65 11.91
N GLU A 320 -9.82 2.47 12.61
CA GLU A 320 -10.37 3.40 13.58
C GLU A 320 -9.61 4.72 13.68
N ASN A 321 -10.33 5.76 14.15
CA ASN A 321 -9.77 7.10 14.35
C ASN A 321 -9.18 7.68 13.05
N ILE A 322 -9.99 7.73 12.00
CA ILE A 322 -9.58 8.22 10.68
C ILE A 322 -10.10 9.66 10.48
N HIS A 323 -9.22 10.55 10.13
CA HIS A 323 -9.56 11.90 9.75
C HIS A 323 -9.14 12.18 8.30
N ALA A 324 -10.10 12.17 7.38
CA ALA A 324 -9.87 12.29 5.94
C ALA A 324 -10.46 13.60 5.42
N LEU A 325 -9.60 14.47 4.89
CA LEU A 325 -10.00 15.74 4.29
C LEU A 325 -9.64 15.75 2.82
N ASN A 326 -10.42 16.45 2.00
CA ASN A 326 -10.17 16.55 0.57
C ASN A 326 -9.89 15.17 -0.06
N THR A 327 -10.82 14.23 0.17
CA THR A 327 -10.66 12.82 -0.23
C THR A 327 -11.82 12.39 -1.12
N GLY A 328 -11.52 11.81 -2.27
CA GLY A 328 -12.51 11.54 -3.32
C GLY A 328 -13.57 10.51 -2.97
N ASN A 329 -13.24 9.52 -2.15
CA ASN A 329 -14.18 8.50 -1.67
C ASN A 329 -13.85 8.07 -0.23
N PRO A 330 -14.83 7.98 0.67
CA PRO A 330 -14.55 7.61 2.05
C PRO A 330 -14.17 6.14 2.22
N ILE A 331 -15.04 5.21 1.75
CA ILE A 331 -14.95 3.78 2.02
C ILE A 331 -15.35 3.01 0.76
N PHE A 332 -14.46 2.13 0.32
CA PHE A 332 -14.69 1.20 -0.78
C PHE A 332 -14.39 -0.24 -0.32
N ILE A 333 -15.40 -1.07 -0.15
CA ILE A 333 -15.26 -2.50 0.18
C ILE A 333 -15.77 -3.31 -1.01
N ARG A 334 -14.88 -4.08 -1.62
CA ARG A 334 -15.17 -4.87 -2.82
C ARG A 334 -14.74 -6.32 -2.70
N LEU A 335 -15.68 -7.22 -2.85
CA LEU A 335 -15.44 -8.61 -3.17
C LEU A 335 -15.69 -8.83 -4.66
N GLY A 336 -14.76 -9.46 -5.37
CA GLY A 336 -14.83 -9.72 -6.80
C GLY A 336 -14.17 -11.04 -7.16
N LYS A 337 -13.99 -11.30 -8.48
CA LYS A 337 -13.33 -12.52 -8.97
C LYS A 337 -12.58 -12.23 -10.27
N ARG A 338 -11.39 -11.64 -10.18
CA ARG A 338 -10.57 -11.34 -11.37
C ARG A 338 -10.00 -12.62 -12.02
N GLN A 339 -9.70 -13.61 -11.21
CA GLN A 339 -9.16 -14.90 -11.64
C GLN A 339 -10.28 -15.95 -11.60
N THR A 340 -10.76 -16.37 -12.76
CA THR A 340 -11.91 -17.27 -12.88
C THR A 340 -11.63 -18.70 -12.40
N ASP A 341 -10.37 -19.11 -12.42
CA ASP A 341 -9.87 -20.42 -11.98
C ASP A 341 -9.60 -20.52 -10.48
N ARG A 342 -9.68 -19.39 -9.76
CA ARG A 342 -9.47 -19.37 -8.30
C ARG A 342 -10.79 -19.54 -7.55
N ARG A 343 -10.68 -19.91 -6.26
CA ARG A 343 -11.82 -19.92 -5.34
C ARG A 343 -12.45 -18.52 -5.24
N ASP A 344 -13.68 -18.48 -4.75
CA ASP A 344 -14.30 -17.20 -4.41
C ASP A 344 -13.60 -16.57 -3.20
N GLY A 345 -13.44 -15.24 -3.24
CA GLY A 345 -12.92 -14.49 -2.12
C GLY A 345 -13.88 -14.44 -0.93
N ILE A 346 -13.38 -14.06 0.22
CA ILE A 346 -14.15 -13.86 1.45
C ILE A 346 -13.86 -12.47 1.99
N VAL A 347 -14.91 -11.73 2.33
CA VAL A 347 -14.82 -10.54 3.17
C VAL A 347 -15.76 -10.74 4.33
N ASP A 348 -15.20 -10.93 5.52
CA ASP A 348 -15.97 -11.25 6.74
C ASP A 348 -15.31 -10.65 7.97
N GLY A 349 -16.00 -9.78 8.70
CA GLY A 349 -15.48 -9.18 9.92
C GLY A 349 -14.60 -7.93 9.69
N VAL A 350 -15.18 -6.89 9.08
CA VAL A 350 -14.57 -5.57 8.92
C VAL A 350 -15.26 -4.56 9.82
N THR A 351 -14.49 -3.88 10.65
CA THR A 351 -14.99 -2.77 11.48
C THR A 351 -14.29 -1.47 11.08
N ILE A 352 -15.08 -0.47 10.72
CA ILE A 352 -14.60 0.90 10.50
C ILE A 352 -15.32 1.79 11.50
N ARG A 353 -14.57 2.48 12.38
CA ARG A 353 -15.15 3.30 13.43
C ARG A 353 -14.39 4.59 13.70
N ASN A 354 -15.11 5.56 14.30
CA ASN A 354 -14.52 6.85 14.67
C ASN A 354 -13.86 7.53 13.45
N MET A 355 -14.62 7.70 12.36
CA MET A 355 -14.12 8.30 11.13
C MET A 355 -14.84 9.60 10.82
N VAL A 356 -14.07 10.62 10.43
CA VAL A 356 -14.60 11.83 9.79
C VAL A 356 -13.99 11.93 8.41
N CYS A 357 -14.82 12.08 7.37
CA CYS A 357 -14.37 12.26 6.01
C CYS A 357 -15.08 13.41 5.33
N GLU A 358 -14.35 14.28 4.65
CA GLU A 358 -14.87 15.32 3.77
C GLU A 358 -14.50 15.02 2.32
N VAL A 359 -15.55 14.81 1.50
CA VAL A 359 -15.43 14.60 0.06
C VAL A 359 -15.56 15.95 -0.63
N PRO A 360 -14.57 16.40 -1.42
CA PRO A 360 -14.63 17.66 -2.12
C PRO A 360 -15.52 17.58 -3.36
N PHE A 361 -15.93 18.75 -3.85
CA PHE A 361 -16.59 18.86 -5.15
C PHE A 361 -15.56 18.75 -6.30
N GLU A 362 -14.40 19.32 -6.10
CA GLU A 362 -13.30 19.31 -7.04
C GLU A 362 -12.41 18.08 -6.87
N ARG A 363 -11.59 17.81 -7.86
CA ARG A 363 -10.63 16.72 -7.83
C ARG A 363 -9.54 16.97 -6.78
N PRO A 364 -9.28 16.04 -5.83
CA PRO A 364 -8.38 16.28 -4.70
C PRO A 364 -6.90 16.42 -5.08
N ASP A 365 -6.46 15.68 -6.08
CA ASP A 365 -5.04 15.50 -6.42
C ASP A 365 -4.52 16.50 -7.48
N VAL A 366 -5.05 17.70 -7.51
CA VAL A 366 -4.64 18.73 -8.50
C VAL A 366 -3.19 19.16 -8.38
N GLY A 367 -2.57 18.99 -7.21
CA GLY A 367 -1.17 19.32 -6.97
C GLY A 367 -0.17 18.30 -7.51
N TYR A 368 -0.62 17.15 -8.03
CA TYR A 368 0.26 16.10 -8.55
C TYR A 368 0.57 16.36 -10.03
N LYS A 369 1.83 16.40 -10.39
CA LYS A 369 2.28 16.54 -11.80
C LYS A 369 2.03 15.27 -12.60
N LEU A 370 2.40 14.12 -12.01
CA LEU A 370 2.07 12.79 -12.52
C LEU A 370 1.09 12.16 -11.54
N ARG A 371 0.03 11.63 -12.06
CA ARG A 371 -1.06 11.07 -11.26
C ARG A 371 -1.12 9.57 -11.47
N GLY A 372 -1.70 8.87 -10.51
CA GLY A 372 -2.09 7.48 -10.66
C GLY A 372 -3.04 7.30 -11.86
N PRO A 373 -3.48 6.08 -12.16
CA PRO A 373 -4.34 5.82 -13.31
C PRO A 373 -5.51 6.80 -13.39
N ILE A 374 -5.63 7.48 -14.52
CA ILE A 374 -6.69 8.47 -14.74
C ILE A 374 -7.99 7.70 -14.94
N THR A 375 -8.94 7.94 -14.05
CA THR A 375 -10.32 7.51 -14.25
C THR A 375 -11.10 8.65 -14.90
N ASN A 376 -11.76 8.38 -16.01
CA ASN A 376 -12.63 9.35 -16.70
C ASN A 376 -14.02 9.39 -16.06
N THR A 377 -14.09 9.43 -14.74
CA THR A 377 -15.37 9.50 -14.06
C THR A 377 -15.95 10.89 -14.12
N MET A 378 -17.20 10.94 -14.47
CA MET A 378 -18.02 12.11 -14.19
C MET A 378 -18.01 12.37 -12.67
N ARG A 379 -17.86 13.62 -12.29
CA ARG A 379 -17.57 14.05 -10.92
C ARG A 379 -18.81 14.11 -10.02
N ASN A 380 -19.75 13.21 -10.22
CA ASN A 380 -20.78 13.07 -9.21
C ASN A 380 -20.13 12.43 -7.99
N PRO A 381 -20.48 12.91 -6.80
CA PRO A 381 -19.96 12.31 -5.59
C PRO A 381 -20.34 10.84 -5.58
N MET A 382 -19.33 9.99 -5.71
CA MET A 382 -19.51 8.57 -5.59
C MET A 382 -19.78 8.24 -4.14
N PRO A 383 -20.81 7.45 -3.83
CA PRO A 383 -21.06 7.01 -2.47
C PRO A 383 -19.95 6.10 -2.00
N SER A 384 -19.84 5.93 -0.70
CA SER A 384 -19.16 4.76 -0.14
C SER A 384 -19.86 3.49 -0.61
N SER A 385 -19.12 2.39 -0.79
CA SER A 385 -19.75 1.15 -1.27
C SER A 385 -19.26 -0.08 -0.52
N ILE A 386 -20.18 -1.05 -0.33
CA ILE A 386 -19.94 -2.37 0.27
C ILE A 386 -20.57 -3.37 -0.69
N VAL A 387 -19.76 -3.97 -1.57
CA VAL A 387 -20.29 -4.71 -2.72
C VAL A 387 -19.60 -6.06 -2.89
N GLY A 388 -20.41 -7.12 -2.78
CA GLY A 388 -20.05 -8.48 -3.17
C GLY A 388 -20.27 -8.75 -4.66
N ILE A 389 -20.47 -10.02 -5.00
CA ILE A 389 -20.85 -10.48 -6.34
C ILE A 389 -22.02 -11.44 -6.24
N PRO A 390 -22.78 -11.69 -7.32
CA PRO A 390 -23.90 -12.63 -7.30
C PRO A 390 -23.51 -13.97 -6.69
N GLY A 391 -24.22 -14.37 -5.64
CA GLY A 391 -23.99 -15.63 -4.91
C GLY A 391 -22.87 -15.58 -3.85
N VAL A 392 -22.02 -14.53 -3.81
CA VAL A 392 -20.94 -14.41 -2.82
C VAL A 392 -21.02 -13.05 -2.12
N LYS A 393 -21.44 -13.06 -0.87
CA LYS A 393 -21.75 -11.86 -0.09
C LYS A 393 -20.56 -11.38 0.76
N VAL A 394 -20.40 -10.06 0.83
CA VAL A 394 -19.63 -9.41 1.90
C VAL A 394 -20.38 -9.60 3.21
N ARG A 395 -19.68 -9.99 4.28
CA ARG A 395 -20.31 -10.34 5.56
C ARG A 395 -19.78 -9.56 6.73
N ASN A 396 -20.63 -9.35 7.73
CA ASN A 396 -20.26 -8.84 9.07
C ASN A 396 -19.43 -7.55 9.01
N VAL A 397 -19.97 -6.51 8.37
CA VAL A 397 -19.33 -5.18 8.31
C VAL A 397 -20.00 -4.26 9.32
N LEU A 398 -19.21 -3.63 10.18
CA LEU A 398 -19.64 -2.59 11.12
C LEU A 398 -19.07 -1.23 10.73
N ILE A 399 -19.95 -0.27 10.48
CA ILE A 399 -19.64 1.14 10.31
C ILE A 399 -20.18 1.88 11.53
N ASP A 400 -19.31 2.37 12.42
CA ASP A 400 -19.72 2.93 13.72
C ASP A 400 -19.07 4.27 14.02
N ASN A 401 -19.86 5.22 14.46
CA ASN A 401 -19.42 6.59 14.78
C ASN A 401 -18.66 7.23 13.60
N VAL A 402 -19.32 7.28 12.44
CA VAL A 402 -18.75 7.78 11.18
C VAL A 402 -19.53 9.00 10.71
N THR A 403 -18.83 10.10 10.49
CA THR A 403 -19.37 11.31 9.88
C THR A 403 -18.76 11.51 8.49
N ILE A 404 -19.61 11.63 7.47
CA ILE A 404 -19.17 11.90 6.11
C ILE A 404 -19.85 13.16 5.60
N ILE A 405 -19.08 14.08 5.06
CA ILE A 405 -19.54 15.31 4.42
C ILE A 405 -19.38 15.12 2.92
N TYR A 406 -20.49 14.97 2.21
CA TYR A 406 -20.51 14.85 0.75
C TYR A 406 -20.80 16.20 0.09
N PRO A 407 -20.31 16.43 -1.14
CA PRO A 407 -20.59 17.65 -1.87
C PRO A 407 -22.08 17.78 -2.27
N GLY A 408 -22.79 16.67 -2.50
CA GLY A 408 -24.16 16.68 -3.02
C GLY A 408 -24.26 17.19 -4.46
N GLY A 409 -25.43 17.61 -4.87
CA GLY A 409 -25.65 18.28 -6.16
C GLY A 409 -26.23 17.40 -7.27
N ALA A 410 -26.52 16.12 -7.00
CA ALA A 410 -27.18 15.25 -7.99
C ALA A 410 -28.64 15.67 -8.19
N ASP A 411 -29.06 15.77 -9.45
CA ASP A 411 -30.41 16.15 -9.84
C ASP A 411 -31.42 14.99 -9.78
N LYS A 412 -32.67 15.30 -10.09
CA LYS A 412 -33.77 14.31 -10.13
C LYS A 412 -33.56 13.26 -11.21
N GLY A 413 -32.96 13.65 -12.35
CA GLY A 413 -32.75 12.74 -13.47
C GLY A 413 -31.85 11.59 -13.07
N LEU A 414 -30.73 11.88 -12.39
CA LEU A 414 -29.79 10.88 -11.91
C LEU A 414 -30.44 9.88 -10.96
N ARG A 415 -31.28 10.36 -10.05
CA ARG A 415 -32.03 9.48 -9.14
C ARG A 415 -32.93 8.49 -9.89
N TYR A 416 -33.73 8.98 -10.82
CA TYR A 416 -34.75 8.16 -11.47
C TYR A 416 -34.17 7.21 -12.49
N LEU A 417 -33.10 7.57 -13.17
CA LEU A 417 -32.45 6.70 -14.15
C LEU A 417 -31.92 5.41 -13.52
N THR A 418 -31.33 5.48 -12.33
CA THR A 418 -30.70 4.32 -11.72
C THR A 418 -31.59 3.57 -10.74
N MET A 419 -32.48 4.25 -10.00
CA MET A 419 -33.38 3.57 -9.04
C MET A 419 -34.46 2.70 -9.70
N GLY A 420 -34.96 3.08 -10.86
CA GLY A 420 -35.89 2.26 -11.60
C GLY A 420 -35.26 1.04 -12.29
N GLU A 421 -33.94 0.93 -12.31
CA GLU A 421 -33.20 -0.06 -13.09
C GLU A 421 -31.92 -0.54 -12.37
N LEU A 422 -31.98 -0.82 -11.06
CA LEU A 422 -30.83 -1.30 -10.28
C LEU A 422 -30.18 -2.53 -10.91
N SER A 423 -30.95 -3.39 -11.58
CA SER A 423 -30.43 -4.54 -12.31
C SER A 423 -29.50 -4.17 -13.48
N LYS A 424 -29.53 -2.93 -13.95
CA LYS A 424 -28.63 -2.44 -15.00
C LYS A 424 -27.29 -1.92 -14.46
N ILE A 425 -27.15 -1.72 -13.16
CA ILE A 425 -25.85 -1.41 -12.57
C ILE A 425 -24.93 -2.61 -12.78
N PRO A 426 -23.79 -2.46 -13.47
CA PRO A 426 -22.96 -3.59 -13.86
C PRO A 426 -22.32 -4.27 -12.65
N GLU A 427 -22.31 -5.61 -12.65
CA GLU A 427 -21.69 -6.42 -11.58
C GLU A 427 -20.15 -6.28 -11.55
N GLN A 428 -19.53 -6.08 -12.69
CA GLN A 428 -18.07 -5.90 -12.81
C GLN A 428 -17.25 -6.99 -12.10
N ILE A 429 -17.69 -8.25 -12.18
CA ILE A 429 -17.21 -9.39 -11.38
C ILE A 429 -15.69 -9.55 -11.48
N ASN A 430 -15.15 -9.46 -12.70
CA ASN A 430 -13.73 -9.70 -13.01
C ASN A 430 -12.93 -8.43 -13.35
N ARG A 431 -13.55 -7.26 -13.20
CA ARG A 431 -12.88 -5.99 -13.49
C ARG A 431 -11.90 -5.62 -12.38
N TYR A 432 -10.85 -4.88 -12.74
CA TYR A 432 -9.98 -4.20 -11.77
C TYR A 432 -10.82 -3.30 -10.87
N PRO A 433 -10.74 -3.46 -9.54
CA PRO A 433 -11.61 -2.74 -8.62
C PRO A 433 -11.18 -1.28 -8.45
N GLU A 434 -12.15 -0.40 -8.61
CA GLU A 434 -12.03 1.03 -8.36
C GLU A 434 -13.37 1.54 -7.82
N PHE A 435 -13.35 2.57 -6.98
CA PHE A 435 -14.55 3.09 -6.35
C PHE A 435 -15.62 3.55 -7.35
N ASP A 436 -15.23 3.88 -8.57
CA ASP A 436 -16.08 4.34 -9.67
C ASP A 436 -16.47 3.26 -10.68
N MET A 437 -16.10 2.01 -10.44
CA MET A 437 -16.25 0.90 -11.38
C MET A 437 -17.71 0.61 -11.78
N PHE A 438 -18.65 0.99 -10.96
CA PHE A 438 -20.08 0.76 -11.19
C PHE A 438 -20.74 1.88 -12.01
N GLY A 439 -20.02 2.96 -12.32
CA GLY A 439 -20.56 4.17 -12.91
C GLY A 439 -21.35 5.00 -11.89
N GLU A 440 -22.33 5.75 -12.38
CA GLU A 440 -23.18 6.57 -11.51
C GLU A 440 -24.08 5.71 -10.64
N LEU A 441 -24.05 5.94 -9.33
CA LEU A 441 -24.83 5.19 -8.37
C LEU A 441 -26.05 6.01 -7.86
N PRO A 442 -27.17 5.31 -7.54
CA PRO A 442 -28.44 5.97 -7.22
C PRO A 442 -28.52 6.53 -5.80
N CYS A 443 -27.43 6.58 -5.06
CA CYS A 443 -27.38 7.13 -3.71
C CYS A 443 -26.18 8.07 -3.55
N TYR A 444 -26.20 8.90 -2.49
CA TYR A 444 -25.07 9.76 -2.19
C TYR A 444 -24.20 9.24 -1.04
N GLY A 445 -24.74 8.43 -0.15
CA GLY A 445 -24.08 7.97 1.07
C GLY A 445 -23.45 6.57 0.92
N PHE A 446 -24.27 5.51 0.95
CA PHE A 446 -23.78 4.13 0.86
C PHE A 446 -24.57 3.31 -0.15
N TYR A 447 -23.85 2.65 -1.05
CA TYR A 447 -24.36 1.60 -1.92
C TYR A 447 -23.94 0.24 -1.38
N VAL A 448 -24.94 -0.59 -1.03
CA VAL A 448 -24.72 -1.92 -0.42
C VAL A 448 -25.35 -2.96 -1.33
N ARG A 449 -24.53 -3.85 -1.90
CA ARG A 449 -25.02 -4.90 -2.81
C ARG A 449 -24.32 -6.21 -2.54
N HIS A 450 -25.10 -7.33 -2.62
CA HIS A 450 -24.58 -8.67 -2.31
C HIS A 450 -23.86 -8.70 -0.95
N ALA A 451 -24.57 -8.32 0.10
CA ALA A 451 -24.04 -8.21 1.44
C ALA A 451 -24.94 -8.88 2.49
N ASP A 452 -24.37 -9.29 3.60
CA ASP A 452 -25.10 -9.90 4.71
C ASP A 452 -24.51 -9.46 6.06
N GLY A 453 -25.35 -8.98 6.98
CA GLY A 453 -24.91 -8.57 8.31
C GLY A 453 -24.15 -7.24 8.34
N VAL A 454 -24.57 -6.24 7.57
CA VAL A 454 -24.02 -4.88 7.62
C VAL A 454 -24.71 -4.06 8.70
N THR A 455 -23.95 -3.49 9.62
CA THR A 455 -24.48 -2.61 10.66
C THR A 455 -23.95 -1.19 10.48
N PHE A 456 -24.85 -0.24 10.33
CA PHE A 456 -24.56 1.19 10.42
C PHE A 456 -25.03 1.69 11.79
N ARG A 457 -24.09 2.20 12.60
CA ARG A 457 -24.37 2.69 13.94
C ARG A 457 -23.74 4.06 14.15
N ASN A 458 -24.50 5.01 14.69
CA ASN A 458 -24.02 6.36 14.92
C ASN A 458 -23.42 7.01 13.65
N VAL A 459 -24.05 6.79 12.50
CA VAL A 459 -23.57 7.34 11.21
C VAL A 459 -24.27 8.67 10.92
N ASN A 460 -23.48 9.69 10.65
CA ASN A 460 -23.94 11.02 10.31
C ASN A 460 -23.49 11.38 8.88
N LEU A 461 -24.44 11.50 7.98
CA LEU A 461 -24.20 11.95 6.61
C LEU A 461 -24.60 13.40 6.46
N LEU A 462 -23.72 14.22 5.95
CA LEU A 462 -23.94 15.66 5.71
C LEU A 462 -23.79 15.95 4.22
N LEU A 463 -24.50 16.96 3.76
CA LEU A 463 -24.45 17.45 2.37
C LEU A 463 -24.08 18.93 2.34
N ARG A 464 -23.16 19.31 1.45
CA ARG A 464 -22.84 20.73 1.17
C ARG A 464 -23.92 21.37 0.29
N ASN A 465 -24.49 20.59 -0.65
CA ASN A 465 -25.60 21.00 -1.51
C ASN A 465 -26.70 19.94 -1.46
N ASP A 466 -27.93 20.33 -1.80
CA ASP A 466 -29.03 19.39 -1.90
C ASP A 466 -28.72 18.25 -2.89
N ASP A 467 -29.14 17.04 -2.54
CA ASP A 467 -29.03 15.86 -3.41
C ASP A 467 -30.39 15.15 -3.47
N PHE A 468 -30.83 14.78 -4.66
CA PHE A 468 -32.11 14.10 -4.84
C PHE A 468 -32.04 12.58 -4.66
N ARG A 469 -30.84 12.02 -4.56
CA ARG A 469 -30.64 10.59 -4.32
C ARG A 469 -30.92 10.25 -2.86
N PRO A 470 -31.34 9.03 -2.51
CA PRO A 470 -31.37 8.57 -1.13
C PRO A 470 -29.97 8.50 -0.51
N ALA A 471 -29.93 8.46 0.81
CA ALA A 471 -28.68 8.29 1.56
C ALA A 471 -28.11 6.86 1.41
N PHE A 472 -28.98 5.87 1.39
CA PHE A 472 -28.62 4.45 1.30
C PHE A 472 -29.43 3.74 0.21
N VAL A 473 -28.77 2.88 -0.55
CA VAL A 473 -29.41 1.94 -1.45
C VAL A 473 -28.92 0.53 -1.11
N LEU A 474 -29.87 -0.37 -0.82
CA LEU A 474 -29.63 -1.78 -0.54
C LEU A 474 -30.15 -2.60 -1.72
N ASP A 475 -29.33 -3.51 -2.26
CA ASP A 475 -29.65 -4.39 -3.37
C ASP A 475 -29.07 -5.78 -3.12
N ASP A 476 -29.91 -6.81 -3.02
CA ASP A 476 -29.54 -8.15 -2.53
C ASP A 476 -28.71 -8.09 -1.22
N ALA A 477 -29.19 -7.29 -0.27
CA ALA A 477 -28.59 -7.15 1.04
C ALA A 477 -29.49 -7.71 2.14
N SER A 478 -28.95 -8.52 3.04
CA SER A 478 -29.68 -9.15 4.14
C SER A 478 -29.10 -8.75 5.50
N ASN A 479 -29.92 -8.81 6.54
CA ASN A 479 -29.52 -8.51 7.92
C ASN A 479 -28.84 -7.13 8.10
N VAL A 480 -29.27 -6.13 7.31
CA VAL A 480 -28.77 -4.77 7.43
C VAL A 480 -29.46 -4.06 8.58
N LYS A 481 -28.66 -3.46 9.48
CA LYS A 481 -29.14 -2.74 10.66
C LYS A 481 -28.77 -1.28 10.60
N PHE A 482 -29.69 -0.42 11.02
CA PHE A 482 -29.51 1.03 11.14
C PHE A 482 -29.80 1.46 12.59
N GLU A 483 -28.79 1.95 13.29
CA GLU A 483 -28.85 2.34 14.69
C GLU A 483 -28.33 3.80 14.84
N ASN A 484 -29.21 4.73 15.20
CA ASN A 484 -28.86 6.15 15.37
C ASN A 484 -28.20 6.76 14.11
N ILE A 485 -28.94 6.84 13.02
CA ILE A 485 -28.48 7.38 11.74
C ILE A 485 -29.02 8.80 11.54
N SER A 486 -28.14 9.73 11.18
CA SER A 486 -28.51 11.09 10.81
C SER A 486 -28.15 11.37 9.35
N TYR A 487 -29.09 11.94 8.61
CA TYR A 487 -28.92 12.41 7.24
C TYR A 487 -29.83 13.60 6.96
N PRO A 488 -29.49 14.49 6.00
CA PRO A 488 -30.35 15.60 5.62
C PRO A 488 -31.69 15.09 5.10
N PHE A 489 -32.77 15.69 5.57
CA PHE A 489 -34.12 15.43 5.08
C PHE A 489 -34.26 15.95 3.64
N GLY A 490 -33.97 15.11 2.67
CA GLY A 490 -34.40 15.32 1.29
C GLY A 490 -35.92 15.26 1.24
N LYS A 491 -36.56 16.31 0.75
CA LYS A 491 -38.00 16.42 0.67
C LYS A 491 -38.61 15.22 -0.06
N LYS A 492 -39.40 14.40 0.63
CA LYS A 492 -40.41 13.47 0.13
C LYS A 492 -40.07 12.04 -0.26
N ASN A 493 -38.85 11.53 -0.21
CA ASN A 493 -38.64 10.10 -0.55
C ASN A 493 -37.75 9.44 0.50
N GLY A 494 -38.02 8.15 0.78
CA GLY A 494 -37.26 7.38 1.75
C GLY A 494 -35.76 7.51 1.56
N GLN A 495 -35.04 7.84 2.62
CA GLN A 495 -33.60 8.03 2.59
C GLN A 495 -32.84 6.68 2.57
N ILE A 496 -33.58 5.60 2.82
CA ILE A 496 -33.11 4.22 2.70
C ILE A 496 -34.02 3.54 1.68
N TYR A 497 -33.41 3.16 0.55
CA TYR A 497 -34.11 2.38 -0.46
C TYR A 497 -33.63 0.93 -0.39
N ASP A 498 -34.52 0.01 -0.09
CA ASP A 498 -34.22 -1.40 0.10
C ASP A 498 -34.93 -2.23 -0.98
N ASN A 499 -34.17 -2.63 -1.99
CA ASN A 499 -34.63 -3.48 -3.08
C ASN A 499 -34.56 -4.97 -2.73
N SER A 500 -33.98 -5.33 -1.61
CA SER A 500 -33.79 -6.74 -1.21
C SER A 500 -35.10 -7.39 -0.70
N LYS A 501 -36.13 -6.58 -0.49
CA LYS A 501 -37.44 -7.00 0.01
C LYS A 501 -38.51 -7.16 -1.08
N GLN A 502 -38.13 -6.90 -2.30
CA GLN A 502 -39.00 -7.11 -3.47
C GLN A 502 -38.68 -8.45 -4.12
#